data_218405a5d613b46a4e13f81c58e9a44d
#
_entry.id   218405a5d613b46a4e13f81c58e9a44d
#
_cell.length_a   1.000
_cell.length_b   1.000
_cell.length_c   1.000
_cell.angle_alpha   90.00
_cell.angle_beta   90.00
_cell.angle_gamma   90.00
#
_symmetry.space_group_name_H-M   'P 1'
#
loop_
_entity.id
_entity.type
_entity.pdbx_description
1 polymer ?
#
loop_
_entity_poly.entity_id
_entity_poly.type
_entity_poly.pdbx_seq_one_letter_code
_entity_poly.pdbx_strand_id
1 'polypeptide(L)'
;MADEKLTPRSENYSDWYNQVILRADMADYSPVRGCMVIKPYGWTLWENIQHELDRRFKATGHVNAAFPMLIPKSFFEKEKDHVEGFAPELAVVTIGGGQELEEPLVIRPTSETIIGYMFSKWIKSYRDLPLLINQWANVVRWEMRTRLFLRTLEFYWQE
;
A
#
# COMPACT_ATOMS: atom_id res chain seq x y z
N MET A 1 -28.61 0.59 21.85
CA MET A 1 -28.26 1.62 20.86
C MET A 1 -29.39 1.67 19.87
N ALA A 2 -29.98 2.86 19.65
CA ALA A 2 -31.11 3.02 18.75
C ALA A 2 -30.75 2.49 17.37
N ASP A 3 -31.66 1.77 16.75
CA ASP A 3 -31.55 1.20 15.41
C ASP A 3 -31.67 2.36 14.40
N GLU A 4 -30.59 3.11 14.29
CA GLU A 4 -30.48 4.25 13.38
C GLU A 4 -30.57 3.71 11.95
N LYS A 5 -31.64 4.04 11.25
CA LYS A 5 -31.92 3.55 9.90
C LYS A 5 -30.78 3.93 8.97
N LEU A 6 -30.33 2.97 8.16
CA LEU A 6 -29.30 3.21 7.13
C LEU A 6 -29.77 4.30 6.17
N THR A 7 -28.93 5.26 5.86
CA THR A 7 -29.21 6.26 4.81
C THR A 7 -29.50 5.53 3.50
N PRO A 8 -30.63 5.81 2.81
CA PRO A 8 -30.91 5.17 1.54
C PRO A 8 -29.83 5.47 0.50
N ARG A 9 -29.38 4.45 -0.21
CA ARG A 9 -28.36 4.58 -1.28
C ARG A 9 -28.74 5.62 -2.33
N SER A 10 -30.03 5.74 -2.65
CA SER A 10 -30.56 6.70 -3.63
C SER A 10 -30.58 8.13 -3.14
N GLU A 11 -30.56 8.34 -1.82
CA GLU A 11 -30.57 9.66 -1.19
C GLU A 11 -29.14 10.21 -1.05
N ASN A 12 -28.24 9.42 -0.47
CA ASN A 12 -26.82 9.77 -0.34
C ASN A 12 -25.94 8.52 -0.41
N TYR A 13 -25.34 8.30 -1.57
CA TYR A 13 -24.48 7.15 -1.81
C TYR A 13 -23.25 7.10 -0.90
N SER A 14 -22.61 8.24 -0.65
CA SER A 14 -21.39 8.33 0.15
C SER A 14 -21.68 7.98 1.62
N ASP A 15 -22.75 8.51 2.20
CA ASP A 15 -23.11 8.22 3.58
C ASP A 15 -23.56 6.77 3.73
N TRP A 16 -24.39 6.29 2.80
CA TRP A 16 -24.76 4.87 2.74
C TRP A 16 -23.54 3.95 2.72
N TYR A 17 -22.56 4.23 1.86
CA TYR A 17 -21.36 3.44 1.72
C TYR A 17 -20.55 3.39 3.02
N ASN A 18 -20.28 4.55 3.62
CA ASN A 18 -19.55 4.62 4.89
C ASN A 18 -20.30 3.89 6.03
N GLN A 19 -21.61 4.09 6.12
CA GLN A 19 -22.45 3.43 7.15
C GLN A 19 -22.44 1.91 6.96
N VAL A 20 -22.51 1.40 5.74
CA VAL A 20 -22.46 -0.04 5.46
C VAL A 20 -21.15 -0.65 5.97
N ILE A 21 -20.02 -0.02 5.68
CA ILE A 21 -18.70 -0.53 6.10
C ILE A 21 -18.56 -0.56 7.61
N LEU A 22 -18.95 0.55 8.28
CA LEU A 22 -18.85 0.68 9.73
C LEU A 22 -19.81 -0.30 10.45
N ARG A 23 -21.06 -0.41 9.98
CA ARG A 23 -22.07 -1.31 10.59
C ARG A 23 -21.81 -2.77 10.31
N ALA A 24 -21.21 -3.11 9.17
CA ALA A 24 -20.77 -4.47 8.88
C ALA A 24 -19.50 -4.85 9.66
N ASP A 25 -18.98 -3.96 10.49
CA ASP A 25 -17.78 -4.19 11.29
C ASP A 25 -16.53 -4.53 10.46
N MET A 26 -16.45 -3.97 9.26
CA MET A 26 -15.35 -4.24 8.31
C MET A 26 -14.14 -3.34 8.54
N ALA A 27 -14.37 -2.08 8.89
CA ALA A 27 -13.30 -1.10 9.13
C ALA A 27 -13.76 -0.03 10.11
N ASP A 28 -12.81 0.74 10.64
CA ASP A 28 -13.04 1.89 11.48
C ASP A 28 -12.04 3.00 11.18
N TYR A 29 -12.33 4.21 11.58
CA TYR A 29 -11.43 5.35 11.42
C TYR A 29 -10.23 5.24 12.36
N SER A 30 -9.05 5.52 11.84
CA SER A 30 -7.82 5.65 12.61
C SER A 30 -7.73 7.05 13.22
N PRO A 31 -6.98 7.24 14.34
CA PRO A 31 -6.62 8.56 14.82
C PRO A 31 -5.84 9.41 13.79
N VAL A 32 -5.16 8.77 12.85
CA VAL A 32 -4.48 9.45 11.74
C VAL A 32 -5.48 9.66 10.61
N ARG A 33 -5.74 10.92 10.31
CA ARG A 33 -6.67 11.28 9.23
C ARG A 33 -6.23 10.66 7.90
N GLY A 34 -7.16 10.01 7.22
CA GLY A 34 -6.90 9.35 5.95
C GLY A 34 -6.42 7.91 6.06
N CYS A 35 -6.09 7.44 7.26
CA CYS A 35 -5.86 6.03 7.56
C CYS A 35 -7.13 5.38 8.11
N MET A 36 -7.18 4.06 8.02
CA MET A 36 -8.27 3.27 8.63
C MET A 36 -7.70 2.07 9.36
N VAL A 37 -8.51 1.54 10.28
CA VAL A 37 -8.29 0.22 10.87
C VAL A 37 -9.16 -0.77 10.11
N ILE A 38 -8.56 -1.74 9.44
CA ILE A 38 -9.31 -2.85 8.85
C ILE A 38 -9.57 -3.86 9.97
N LYS A 39 -10.84 -4.09 10.28
CA LYS A 39 -11.25 -5.00 11.35
C LYS A 39 -11.19 -6.46 10.86
N PRO A 40 -11.22 -7.46 11.76
CA PRO A 40 -11.03 -8.85 11.38
C PRO A 40 -11.92 -9.33 10.24
N TYR A 41 -13.20 -8.92 10.22
CA TYR A 41 -14.11 -9.31 9.15
C TYR A 41 -13.71 -8.72 7.78
N GLY A 42 -13.33 -7.44 7.75
CA GLY A 42 -12.80 -6.81 6.54
C GLY A 42 -11.46 -7.39 6.11
N TRP A 43 -10.59 -7.72 7.09
CA TRP A 43 -9.28 -8.33 6.82
C TRP A 43 -9.41 -9.73 6.21
N THR A 44 -10.41 -10.52 6.62
CA THR A 44 -10.67 -11.84 6.03
C THR A 44 -10.93 -11.77 4.51
N LEU A 45 -11.55 -10.68 4.01
CA LEU A 45 -11.70 -10.48 2.56
C LEU A 45 -10.34 -10.36 1.87
N TRP A 46 -9.43 -9.59 2.46
CA TRP A 46 -8.07 -9.45 1.95
C TRP A 46 -7.31 -10.78 1.98
N GLU A 47 -7.37 -11.50 3.09
CA GLU A 47 -6.71 -12.81 3.22
C GLU A 47 -7.20 -13.82 2.18
N ASN A 48 -8.50 -13.84 1.89
CA ASN A 48 -9.06 -14.71 0.86
C ASN A 48 -8.54 -14.35 -0.54
N ILE A 49 -8.46 -13.05 -0.87
CA ILE A 49 -7.91 -12.58 -2.14
C ILE A 49 -6.41 -12.94 -2.22
N GLN A 50 -5.67 -12.62 -1.16
CA GLN A 50 -4.24 -12.90 -1.08
C GLN A 50 -3.95 -14.40 -1.22
N HIS A 51 -4.67 -15.24 -0.50
CA HIS A 51 -4.49 -16.69 -0.53
C HIS A 51 -4.69 -17.26 -1.94
N GLU A 52 -5.78 -16.90 -2.60
CA GLU A 52 -6.08 -17.41 -3.93
C GLU A 52 -5.08 -16.91 -4.99
N LEU A 53 -4.70 -15.64 -4.95
CA LEU A 53 -3.71 -15.09 -5.88
C LEU A 53 -2.32 -15.65 -5.62
N ASP A 54 -1.89 -15.75 -4.35
CA ASP A 54 -0.59 -16.32 -3.97
C ASP A 54 -0.44 -17.76 -4.46
N ARG A 55 -1.50 -18.56 -4.31
CA ARG A 55 -1.55 -19.92 -4.85
C ARG A 55 -1.35 -19.96 -6.37
N ARG A 56 -1.97 -19.03 -7.10
CA ARG A 56 -1.83 -18.93 -8.56
C ARG A 56 -0.43 -18.49 -8.98
N PHE A 57 0.13 -17.50 -8.31
CA PHE A 57 1.51 -17.04 -8.59
C PHE A 57 2.52 -18.15 -8.35
N LYS A 58 2.41 -18.86 -7.22
CA LYS A 58 3.28 -20.01 -6.94
C LYS A 58 3.16 -21.14 -7.95
N ALA A 59 1.95 -21.38 -8.48
CA ALA A 59 1.73 -22.38 -9.54
C ALA A 59 2.45 -22.03 -10.86
N THR A 60 2.79 -20.77 -11.08
CA THR A 60 3.57 -20.31 -12.25
C THR A 60 5.06 -20.16 -11.94
N GLY A 61 5.53 -20.61 -10.78
CA GLY A 61 6.94 -20.62 -10.39
C GLY A 61 7.41 -19.35 -9.66
N HIS A 62 6.50 -18.41 -9.33
CA HIS A 62 6.87 -17.24 -8.54
C HIS A 62 7.15 -17.62 -7.08
N VAL A 63 8.09 -16.92 -6.48
CA VAL A 63 8.43 -17.02 -5.06
C VAL A 63 8.26 -15.68 -4.38
N ASN A 64 7.81 -15.71 -3.11
CA ASN A 64 7.61 -14.48 -2.36
C ASN A 64 8.94 -13.93 -1.83
N ALA A 65 9.11 -12.63 -1.92
CA ALA A 65 10.18 -11.87 -1.32
C ALA A 65 9.62 -10.68 -0.53
N ALA A 66 10.49 -9.97 0.18
CA ALA A 66 10.15 -8.74 0.88
C ALA A 66 11.23 -7.69 0.63
N PHE A 67 10.80 -6.51 0.20
CA PHE A 67 11.67 -5.35 0.03
C PHE A 67 11.38 -4.32 1.13
N PRO A 68 12.39 -3.51 1.53
CA PRO A 68 12.23 -2.52 2.59
C PRO A 68 11.13 -1.50 2.31
N MET A 69 10.42 -1.09 3.36
CA MET A 69 9.45 0.00 3.29
C MET A 69 10.12 1.36 3.09
N LEU A 70 11.31 1.55 3.68
CA LEU A 70 12.07 2.79 3.61
C LEU A 70 13.01 2.76 2.42
N ILE A 71 12.91 3.78 1.56
CA ILE A 71 13.70 3.93 0.35
C ILE A 71 14.44 5.27 0.41
N PRO A 72 15.74 5.35 0.09
CA PRO A 72 16.44 6.62 0.01
C PRO A 72 15.75 7.59 -0.94
N LYS A 73 15.57 8.83 -0.51
CA LYS A 73 14.87 9.85 -1.33
C LYS A 73 15.59 10.10 -2.67
N SER A 74 16.91 9.98 -2.69
CA SER A 74 17.73 10.10 -3.90
C SER A 74 17.35 9.12 -5.01
N PHE A 75 16.76 7.97 -4.69
CA PHE A 75 16.30 7.01 -5.69
C PHE A 75 15.16 7.59 -6.53
N PHE A 76 14.25 8.31 -5.91
CA PHE A 76 13.14 8.98 -6.60
C PHE A 76 13.60 10.19 -7.41
N GLU A 77 14.66 10.86 -7.00
CA GLU A 77 15.21 12.00 -7.73
C GLU A 77 15.91 11.59 -9.03
N LYS A 78 16.49 10.39 -9.08
CA LYS A 78 17.11 9.83 -10.29
C LYS A 78 16.09 9.40 -11.34
N GLU A 79 14.88 9.11 -10.94
CA GLU A 79 13.80 8.65 -11.81
C GLU A 79 12.70 9.71 -11.99
N LYS A 80 13.08 11.01 -11.99
CA LYS A 80 12.14 12.14 -12.04
C LYS A 80 11.05 12.00 -13.09
N ASP A 81 11.37 11.48 -14.26
CA ASP A 81 10.42 11.31 -15.36
C ASP A 81 9.32 10.28 -15.05
N HIS A 82 9.59 9.32 -14.14
CA HIS A 82 8.62 8.31 -13.70
C HIS A 82 7.89 8.71 -12.41
N VAL A 83 8.46 9.61 -11.62
CA VAL A 83 8.00 9.97 -10.27
C VAL A 83 7.25 11.31 -10.24
N GLU A 84 7.23 12.09 -11.31
CA GLU A 84 6.52 13.39 -11.35
C GLU A 84 5.07 13.29 -10.91
N GLY A 85 4.39 12.18 -11.18
CA GLY A 85 3.02 11.91 -10.73
C GLY A 85 2.88 11.62 -9.23
N PHE A 86 3.98 11.24 -8.53
CA PHE A 86 3.94 10.85 -7.11
C PHE A 86 4.61 11.87 -6.18
N ALA A 87 5.36 12.83 -6.71
CA ALA A 87 6.13 13.77 -5.91
C ALA A 87 5.31 14.51 -4.82
N PRO A 88 4.05 14.93 -5.05
CA PRO A 88 3.23 15.55 -4.02
C PRO A 88 2.63 14.55 -3.01
N GLU A 89 2.74 13.26 -3.25
CA GLU A 89 2.12 12.20 -2.45
C GLU A 89 3.14 11.40 -1.61
N LEU A 90 4.37 11.89 -1.45
CA LEU A 90 5.41 11.21 -0.68
C LEU A 90 5.28 11.48 0.82
N ALA A 91 5.36 10.41 1.62
CA ALA A 91 5.61 10.50 3.05
C ALA A 91 7.12 10.42 3.28
N VAL A 92 7.73 11.49 3.78
CA VAL A 92 9.18 11.63 3.95
C VAL A 92 9.56 11.57 5.41
N VAL A 93 10.53 10.71 5.75
CA VAL A 93 11.13 10.59 7.08
C VAL A 93 12.45 11.35 7.08
N THR A 94 12.55 12.37 7.93
CA THR A 94 13.73 13.21 8.07
C THR A 94 14.45 13.01 9.40
N ILE A 95 13.78 12.40 10.38
CA ILE A 95 14.33 12.16 11.73
C ILE A 95 14.22 10.66 12.04
N GLY A 96 15.31 10.06 12.47
CA GLY A 96 15.37 8.68 12.93
C GLY A 96 16.25 8.55 14.19
N GLY A 97 15.81 7.77 15.18
CA GLY A 97 16.58 7.62 16.43
C GLY A 97 16.80 8.92 17.22
N GLY A 98 15.92 9.92 17.03
CA GLY A 98 16.01 11.23 17.68
C GLY A 98 17.00 12.20 17.03
N GLN A 99 17.54 11.87 15.85
CA GLN A 99 18.48 12.71 15.11
C GLN A 99 18.00 12.92 13.67
N GLU A 100 18.40 14.04 13.07
CA GLU A 100 18.19 14.27 11.65
C GLU A 100 18.99 13.26 10.83
N LEU A 101 18.35 12.75 9.77
CA LEU A 101 19.00 11.80 8.85
C LEU A 101 19.85 12.59 7.85
N GLU A 102 21.07 12.10 7.55
CA GLU A 102 21.92 12.68 6.49
C GLU A 102 21.22 12.65 5.13
N GLU A 103 20.48 11.57 4.86
CA GLU A 103 19.65 11.43 3.68
C GLU A 103 18.21 11.14 4.13
N PRO A 104 17.21 11.95 3.71
CA PRO A 104 15.82 11.65 3.95
C PRO A 104 15.39 10.33 3.34
N LEU A 105 14.51 9.61 4.01
CA LEU A 105 13.93 8.37 3.53
C LEU A 105 12.47 8.58 3.13
N VAL A 106 12.01 7.85 2.15
CA VAL A 106 10.62 7.84 1.71
C VAL A 106 9.96 6.55 2.15
N ILE A 107 8.79 6.64 2.77
CA ILE A 107 7.94 5.46 2.95
C ILE A 107 7.40 5.12 1.56
N ARG A 108 7.68 3.93 1.08
CA ARG A 108 7.41 3.53 -0.30
C ARG A 108 5.98 3.86 -0.77
N PRO A 109 5.80 4.68 -1.80
CA PRO A 109 4.52 4.83 -2.50
C PRO A 109 4.32 3.71 -3.53
N THR A 110 5.43 3.06 -3.88
CA THR A 110 5.62 1.96 -4.82
C THR A 110 7.03 1.42 -4.63
N SER A 111 7.34 0.20 -5.06
CA SER A 111 8.65 -0.44 -4.78
C SER A 111 9.55 -0.59 -6.00
N GLU A 112 9.13 -0.18 -7.21
CA GLU A 112 9.91 -0.41 -8.45
C GLU A 112 11.34 0.10 -8.35
N THR A 113 11.57 1.27 -7.74
CA THR A 113 12.90 1.85 -7.60
C THR A 113 13.84 0.95 -6.80
N ILE A 114 13.39 0.44 -5.65
CA ILE A 114 14.20 -0.45 -4.81
C ILE A 114 14.31 -1.84 -5.42
N ILE A 115 13.24 -2.34 -6.04
CA ILE A 115 13.23 -3.63 -6.73
C ILE A 115 14.22 -3.60 -7.89
N GLY A 116 14.14 -2.59 -8.76
CA GLY A 116 15.04 -2.43 -9.91
C GLY A 116 16.50 -2.30 -9.47
N TYR A 117 16.76 -1.53 -8.41
CA TYR A 117 18.10 -1.44 -7.84
C TYR A 117 18.64 -2.80 -7.36
N MET A 118 17.83 -3.59 -6.69
CA MET A 118 18.24 -4.91 -6.22
C MET A 118 18.39 -5.90 -7.38
N PHE A 119 17.52 -5.86 -8.38
CA PHE A 119 17.62 -6.69 -9.59
C PHE A 119 18.91 -6.40 -10.36
N SER A 120 19.34 -5.13 -10.47
CA SER A 120 20.61 -4.77 -11.10
C SER A 120 21.83 -5.37 -10.39
N LYS A 121 21.71 -5.68 -9.09
CA LYS A 121 22.74 -6.37 -8.32
C LYS A 121 22.69 -7.89 -8.47
N TRP A 122 21.49 -8.45 -8.56
CA TRP A 122 21.30 -9.90 -8.57
C TRP A 122 21.47 -10.50 -9.97
N ILE A 123 20.96 -9.82 -11.00
CA ILE A 123 21.04 -10.30 -12.38
C ILE A 123 22.38 -9.88 -12.98
N LYS A 124 23.23 -10.85 -13.24
CA LYS A 124 24.57 -10.65 -13.85
C LYS A 124 24.64 -11.15 -15.29
N SER A 125 23.75 -12.07 -15.64
CA SER A 125 23.68 -12.63 -17.00
C SER A 125 22.26 -13.08 -17.33
N TYR A 126 22.00 -13.40 -18.61
CA TYR A 126 20.73 -13.98 -19.03
C TYR A 126 20.41 -15.33 -18.36
N ARG A 127 21.43 -15.99 -17.78
CA ARG A 127 21.25 -17.26 -17.07
C ARG A 127 20.58 -17.11 -15.71
N ASP A 128 20.54 -15.89 -15.18
CA ASP A 128 19.85 -15.55 -13.93
C ASP A 128 18.34 -15.31 -14.15
N LEU A 129 17.89 -15.44 -15.39
CA LEU A 129 16.51 -15.27 -15.81
C LEU A 129 15.86 -16.61 -16.20
N PRO A 130 14.54 -16.76 -16.02
CA PRO A 130 13.60 -15.78 -15.48
C PRO A 130 13.75 -15.61 -13.97
N LEU A 131 13.65 -14.37 -13.48
CA LEU A 131 13.52 -14.05 -12.05
C LEU A 131 12.06 -13.75 -11.76
N LEU A 132 11.37 -14.69 -11.14
CA LEU A 132 9.94 -14.64 -10.87
C LEU A 132 9.71 -14.42 -9.37
N ILE A 133 9.54 -13.16 -8.99
CA ILE A 133 9.36 -12.76 -7.59
C ILE A 133 8.02 -12.06 -7.44
N ASN A 134 7.38 -12.26 -6.31
CA ASN A 134 6.18 -11.60 -5.88
C ASN A 134 6.39 -11.01 -4.49
N GLN A 135 5.81 -9.85 -4.22
CA GLN A 135 5.76 -9.24 -2.90
C GLN A 135 4.34 -8.89 -2.52
N TRP A 136 3.93 -9.29 -1.33
CA TRP A 136 2.76 -8.75 -0.65
C TRP A 136 3.20 -7.62 0.27
N ALA A 137 2.68 -6.42 0.05
CA ALA A 137 3.17 -5.24 0.71
C ALA A 137 2.07 -4.23 1.00
N ASN A 138 2.37 -3.30 1.90
CA ASN A 138 1.66 -2.05 2.05
C ASN A 138 2.47 -0.92 1.44
N VAL A 139 1.79 0.11 0.99
CA VAL A 139 2.36 1.34 0.46
C VAL A 139 1.65 2.54 1.06
N VAL A 140 2.32 3.70 1.06
CA VAL A 140 1.77 4.95 1.58
C VAL A 140 1.82 6.00 0.49
N ARG A 141 0.65 6.54 0.13
CA ARG A 141 0.50 7.71 -0.74
C ARG A 141 -0.23 8.80 0.01
N TRP A 142 0.36 9.99 0.09
CA TRP A 142 -0.19 11.10 0.87
C TRP A 142 -1.39 11.72 0.16
N GLU A 143 -2.49 11.00 0.18
CA GLU A 143 -3.71 11.30 -0.56
C GLU A 143 -4.52 12.43 0.12
N MET A 144 -4.84 13.46 -0.64
CA MET A 144 -5.61 14.60 -0.13
C MET A 144 -7.12 14.31 -0.01
N ARG A 145 -7.63 13.35 -0.78
CA ARG A 145 -9.06 13.00 -0.81
C ARG A 145 -9.25 11.52 -0.54
N THR A 146 -9.21 11.17 0.72
CA THR A 146 -9.42 9.80 1.19
C THR A 146 -10.89 9.40 1.24
N ARG A 147 -11.14 8.10 1.08
CA ARG A 147 -12.44 7.45 1.26
C ARG A 147 -12.26 6.17 2.03
N LEU A 148 -13.04 5.99 3.10
CA LEU A 148 -12.98 4.79 3.93
C LEU A 148 -13.04 3.53 3.06
N PHE A 149 -12.15 2.58 3.29
CA PHE A 149 -12.02 1.29 2.62
C PHE A 149 -11.61 1.33 1.14
N LEU A 150 -11.92 2.38 0.38
CA LEU A 150 -11.63 2.48 -1.05
C LEU A 150 -10.32 3.20 -1.37
N ARG A 151 -10.02 4.28 -0.64
CA ARG A 151 -8.88 5.14 -0.93
C ARG A 151 -8.34 5.76 0.35
N THR A 152 -7.31 5.16 0.88
CA THR A 152 -6.66 5.54 2.13
C THR A 152 -5.21 5.90 1.91
N LEU A 153 -4.57 6.58 2.87
CA LEU A 153 -3.15 6.92 2.78
C LEU A 153 -2.28 5.66 2.70
N GLU A 154 -2.61 4.66 3.49
CA GLU A 154 -1.94 3.36 3.51
C GLU A 154 -2.91 2.31 2.97
N PHE A 155 -2.44 1.46 2.06
CA PHE A 155 -3.20 0.35 1.52
C PHE A 155 -2.32 -0.85 1.20
N TYR A 156 -2.94 -1.99 1.04
CA TYR A 156 -2.29 -3.26 0.75
C TYR A 156 -2.44 -3.60 -0.72
N TRP A 157 -1.38 -4.15 -1.30
CA TRP A 157 -1.39 -4.61 -2.68
C TRP A 157 -0.42 -5.77 -2.92
N GLN A 158 -0.30 -6.16 -4.16
CA GLN A 158 0.66 -7.12 -4.69
C GLN A 158 1.54 -6.45 -5.74
N GLU A 159 2.81 -6.74 -5.71
CA GLU A 159 3.82 -6.30 -6.68
C GLU A 159 4.57 -7.51 -7.25
#